data_e7d0b1fc185a75309d931b440b44bd74
#
_entry.id   e7d0b1fc185a75309d931b440b44bd74
#
_cell.length_a   1.000
_cell.length_b   1.000
_cell.length_c   1.000
_cell.angle_alpha   90.00
_cell.angle_beta   90.00
_cell.angle_gamma   90.00
#
_symmetry.space_group_name_H-M   'P 1'
#
loop_
_entity.id
_entity.type
_entity.pdbx_description
1 polymer ?
#
loop_
_entity_poly.entity_id
_entity_poly.type
_entity_poly.pdbx_seq_one_letter_code
_entity_poly.pdbx_strand_id
1 'polypeptide(L)'
;MKRGIKEMNIILASGSPRRKELLAQAGFDFEVEVSNADENVAEESPTEMVEELAARKAEAVVNLHNKKEDNCLVIGADTIVVLDGKILGKPADEADARAMLASLSGRTHQVYTGVALFSVKEGIIEKKTTFHECTDVTMVSMTEKEIADYVASGDSLDKAGAYGIQGLAAIFISLSSARWQLGKSV
;
A
#
# COMPACT_ATOMS: atom_id res chain seq x y z
N MET A 1 2.14 -33.37 -4.28
CA MET A 1 1.64 -33.38 -5.67
C MET A 1 1.62 -31.94 -6.17
N LYS A 2 2.76 -31.43 -6.67
CA LYS A 2 2.85 -30.08 -7.26
C LYS A 2 2.14 -30.17 -8.62
N ARG A 3 0.91 -29.66 -8.73
CA ARG A 3 0.26 -29.44 -10.03
C ARG A 3 1.10 -28.41 -10.77
N GLY A 4 1.49 -28.74 -12.00
CA GLY A 4 2.34 -27.91 -12.86
C GLY A 4 1.70 -26.55 -13.18
N ILE A 5 1.83 -25.63 -12.25
CA ILE A 5 1.80 -24.21 -12.53
C ILE A 5 3.16 -23.95 -13.17
N LYS A 6 3.17 -23.68 -14.48
CA LYS A 6 4.34 -23.12 -15.16
C LYS A 6 4.82 -21.99 -14.27
N GLU A 7 6.07 -22.01 -13.82
CA GLU A 7 6.61 -21.01 -12.90
C GLU A 7 6.39 -19.63 -13.54
N MET A 8 5.41 -18.90 -13.04
CA MET A 8 5.12 -17.54 -13.48
C MET A 8 5.97 -16.64 -12.60
N ASN A 9 6.87 -15.89 -13.18
CA ASN A 9 7.68 -14.92 -12.46
C ASN A 9 6.78 -13.86 -11.82
N ILE A 10 6.96 -13.61 -10.52
CA ILE A 10 6.23 -12.56 -9.82
C ILE A 10 7.14 -11.36 -9.69
N ILE A 11 6.63 -10.18 -10.06
CA ILE A 11 7.33 -8.91 -9.93
C ILE A 11 6.52 -8.01 -8.99
N LEU A 12 7.13 -7.61 -7.88
CA LEU A 12 6.54 -6.64 -6.96
C LEU A 12 6.92 -5.22 -7.38
N ALA A 13 5.95 -4.48 -7.90
CA ALA A 13 6.09 -3.07 -8.29
C ALA A 13 6.04 -2.14 -7.05
N SER A 14 6.89 -2.38 -6.06
CA SER A 14 6.90 -1.61 -4.80
C SER A 14 8.24 -1.66 -4.09
N GLY A 15 8.73 -0.49 -3.66
CA GLY A 15 9.90 -0.37 -2.79
C GLY A 15 9.61 -0.63 -1.31
N SER A 16 8.35 -0.79 -0.91
CA SER A 16 7.95 -0.94 0.50
C SER A 16 8.52 -2.20 1.14
N PRO A 17 9.32 -2.10 2.23
CA PRO A 17 9.82 -3.26 2.96
C PRO A 17 8.70 -4.17 3.47
N ARG A 18 7.62 -3.59 3.97
CA ARG A 18 6.45 -4.33 4.51
C ARG A 18 5.80 -5.22 3.47
N ARG A 19 5.65 -4.74 2.23
CA ARG A 19 5.05 -5.54 1.13
C ARG A 19 5.96 -6.68 0.71
N LYS A 20 7.28 -6.46 0.71
CA LYS A 20 8.28 -7.52 0.49
C LYS A 20 8.19 -8.61 1.55
N GLU A 21 8.13 -8.21 2.83
CA GLU A 21 7.99 -9.13 3.95
C GLU A 21 6.71 -9.96 3.86
N LEU A 22 5.56 -9.34 3.54
CA LEU A 22 4.27 -10.03 3.42
C LEU A 22 4.29 -11.08 2.30
N LEU A 23 4.83 -10.76 1.12
CA LEU A 23 4.95 -11.73 0.03
C LEU A 23 5.91 -12.88 0.37
N ALA A 24 7.04 -12.58 1.04
CA ALA A 24 7.97 -13.59 1.49
C ALA A 24 7.35 -14.50 2.57
N GLN A 25 6.62 -13.95 3.54
CA GLN A 25 5.89 -14.72 4.55
C GLN A 25 4.81 -15.61 3.94
N ALA A 26 4.18 -15.16 2.84
CA ALA A 26 3.21 -15.95 2.09
C ALA A 26 3.86 -17.06 1.24
N GLY A 27 5.20 -17.14 1.23
CA GLY A 27 5.96 -18.21 0.55
C GLY A 27 6.09 -18.01 -0.96
N PHE A 28 5.96 -16.77 -1.45
CA PHE A 28 6.20 -16.46 -2.86
C PHE A 28 7.66 -16.11 -3.10
N ASP A 29 8.20 -16.63 -4.22
CA ASP A 29 9.43 -16.12 -4.82
C ASP A 29 9.08 -14.98 -5.77
N PHE A 30 9.75 -13.83 -5.66
CA PHE A 30 9.46 -12.64 -6.45
C PHE A 30 10.69 -11.77 -6.68
N GLU A 31 10.69 -11.04 -7.78
CA GLU A 31 11.61 -9.95 -8.05
C GLU A 31 10.99 -8.62 -7.58
N VAL A 32 11.82 -7.63 -7.24
CA VAL A 32 11.37 -6.28 -6.88
C VAL A 32 11.82 -5.31 -7.96
N GLU A 33 10.87 -4.62 -8.55
CA GLU A 33 11.13 -3.56 -9.51
C GLU A 33 10.33 -2.32 -9.13
N VAL A 34 10.99 -1.17 -9.00
CA VAL A 34 10.36 0.09 -8.58
C VAL A 34 10.40 1.08 -9.72
N SER A 35 9.28 1.72 -9.98
CA SER A 35 9.18 2.79 -10.97
C SER A 35 8.76 4.11 -10.33
N ASN A 36 9.06 5.20 -10.99
CA ASN A 36 8.58 6.53 -10.63
C ASN A 36 7.22 6.79 -11.33
N ALA A 37 6.19 6.03 -10.95
CA ALA A 37 4.85 6.30 -11.43
C ALA A 37 4.35 7.66 -10.92
N ASP A 38 3.62 8.38 -11.77
CA ASP A 38 2.95 9.62 -11.35
C ASP A 38 1.85 9.29 -10.31
N GLU A 39 2.00 9.82 -9.11
CA GLU A 39 1.06 9.63 -7.99
C GLU A 39 -0.03 10.73 -7.95
N ASN A 40 -0.07 11.67 -8.90
CA ASN A 40 -1.13 12.65 -9.01
C ASN A 40 -2.38 12.01 -9.64
N VAL A 41 -3.38 11.74 -8.81
CA VAL A 41 -4.66 11.16 -9.21
C VAL A 41 -5.76 12.16 -8.90
N ALA A 42 -6.68 12.35 -9.86
CA ALA A 42 -7.80 13.27 -9.71
C ALA A 42 -9.05 12.58 -9.13
N GLU A 43 -8.92 11.35 -8.63
CA GLU A 43 -10.06 10.57 -8.13
C GLU A 43 -10.57 11.13 -6.80
N GLU A 44 -11.88 11.27 -6.68
CA GLU A 44 -12.54 11.79 -5.48
C GLU A 44 -12.79 10.70 -4.44
N SER A 45 -12.92 9.44 -4.90
CA SER A 45 -13.18 8.29 -4.04
C SER A 45 -11.88 7.65 -3.54
N PRO A 46 -11.69 7.44 -2.23
CA PRO A 46 -10.53 6.74 -1.68
C PRO A 46 -10.29 5.35 -2.28
N THR A 47 -11.35 4.62 -2.62
CA THR A 47 -11.28 3.28 -3.21
C THR A 47 -10.75 3.33 -4.64
N GLU A 48 -11.27 4.21 -5.48
CA GLU A 48 -10.82 4.41 -6.85
C GLU A 48 -9.38 4.92 -6.88
N MET A 49 -9.05 5.85 -5.99
CA MET A 49 -7.68 6.38 -5.87
C MET A 49 -6.65 5.30 -5.60
N VAL A 50 -6.86 4.43 -4.60
CA VAL A 50 -5.86 3.39 -4.27
C VAL A 50 -5.75 2.32 -5.35
N GLU A 51 -6.86 1.98 -6.03
CA GLU A 51 -6.85 1.05 -7.16
C GLU A 51 -6.11 1.64 -8.35
N GLU A 52 -6.36 2.91 -8.68
CA GLU A 52 -5.67 3.61 -9.78
C GLU A 52 -4.18 3.77 -9.49
N LEU A 53 -3.78 4.20 -8.28
CA LEU A 53 -2.37 4.30 -7.88
C LEU A 53 -1.66 2.94 -7.92
N ALA A 54 -2.32 1.88 -7.47
CA ALA A 54 -1.79 0.53 -7.56
C ALA A 54 -1.60 0.10 -9.02
N ALA A 55 -2.58 0.40 -9.89
CA ALA A 55 -2.53 0.07 -11.32
C ALA A 55 -1.41 0.84 -12.03
N ARG A 56 -1.26 2.14 -11.78
CA ARG A 56 -0.17 2.96 -12.35
C ARG A 56 1.21 2.43 -11.97
N LYS A 57 1.40 2.02 -10.71
CA LYS A 57 2.67 1.43 -10.26
C LYS A 57 2.98 0.12 -10.98
N ALA A 58 1.98 -0.75 -11.15
CA ALA A 58 2.14 -1.99 -11.92
C ALA A 58 2.43 -1.71 -13.39
N GLU A 59 1.68 -0.80 -14.04
CA GLU A 59 1.85 -0.48 -15.46
C GLU A 59 3.20 0.16 -15.76
N ALA A 60 3.66 1.05 -14.88
CA ALA A 60 4.97 1.66 -15.03
C ALA A 60 6.11 0.62 -14.99
N VAL A 61 5.99 -0.40 -14.13
CA VAL A 61 6.96 -1.52 -14.09
C VAL A 61 6.86 -2.37 -15.35
N VAL A 62 5.66 -2.70 -15.85
CA VAL A 62 5.51 -3.42 -17.13
C VAL A 62 6.22 -2.68 -18.27
N ASN A 63 6.09 -1.35 -18.32
CA ASN A 63 6.72 -0.53 -19.36
C ASN A 63 8.24 -0.45 -19.23
N LEU A 64 8.80 -0.58 -18.03
CA LEU A 64 10.25 -0.59 -17.78
C LEU A 64 10.85 -1.98 -17.94
N HIS A 65 10.05 -3.03 -17.73
CA HIS A 65 10.53 -4.41 -17.73
C HIS A 65 11.01 -4.82 -19.12
N ASN A 66 12.35 -4.99 -19.26
CA ASN A 66 12.98 -5.26 -20.54
C ASN A 66 12.95 -6.74 -20.99
N LYS A 67 12.49 -7.65 -20.10
CA LYS A 67 12.40 -9.10 -20.39
C LYS A 67 11.10 -9.42 -21.13
N LYS A 68 11.01 -9.00 -22.40
CA LYS A 68 9.81 -9.17 -23.24
C LYS A 68 9.40 -10.62 -23.53
N GLU A 69 10.24 -11.60 -23.19
CA GLU A 69 9.99 -13.02 -23.49
C GLU A 69 9.39 -13.78 -22.32
N ASP A 70 9.35 -13.19 -21.12
CA ASP A 70 8.88 -13.88 -19.92
C ASP A 70 7.39 -13.61 -19.64
N ASN A 71 6.70 -14.68 -19.23
CA ASN A 71 5.37 -14.54 -18.66
C ASN A 71 5.52 -14.18 -17.19
N CYS A 72 4.94 -13.07 -16.76
CA CYS A 72 5.03 -12.63 -15.38
C CYS A 72 3.69 -12.09 -14.83
N LEU A 73 3.59 -12.11 -13.51
CA LEU A 73 2.55 -11.42 -12.74
C LEU A 73 3.16 -10.19 -12.08
N VAL A 74 2.75 -9.01 -12.49
CA VAL A 74 3.18 -7.77 -11.86
C VAL A 74 2.16 -7.38 -10.80
N ILE A 75 2.64 -7.13 -9.57
CA ILE A 75 1.83 -6.76 -8.41
C ILE A 75 2.15 -5.32 -8.04
N GLY A 76 1.19 -4.41 -8.27
CA GLY A 76 1.21 -3.04 -7.77
C GLY A 76 0.37 -2.92 -6.51
N ALA A 77 0.73 -2.00 -5.63
CA ALA A 77 -0.10 -1.68 -4.47
C ALA A 77 0.10 -0.23 -4.02
N ASP A 78 -0.96 0.34 -3.45
CA ASP A 78 -0.91 1.64 -2.79
C ASP A 78 -1.72 1.64 -1.49
N THR A 79 -1.45 2.59 -0.58
CA THR A 79 -2.12 2.67 0.71
C THR A 79 -2.29 4.13 1.11
N ILE A 80 -3.51 4.51 1.47
CA ILE A 80 -3.85 5.83 2.00
C ILE A 80 -4.55 5.70 3.34
N VAL A 81 -4.44 6.74 4.16
CA VAL A 81 -5.18 6.91 5.41
C VAL A 81 -6.25 7.97 5.20
N VAL A 82 -7.46 7.73 5.70
CA VAL A 82 -8.60 8.66 5.56
C VAL A 82 -9.18 8.94 6.94
N LEU A 83 -9.27 10.21 7.31
CA LEU A 83 -9.91 10.68 8.53
C LEU A 83 -10.97 11.72 8.18
N ASP A 84 -12.24 11.47 8.57
CA ASP A 84 -13.37 12.37 8.28
C ASP A 84 -13.50 12.72 6.77
N GLY A 85 -13.25 11.76 5.90
CA GLY A 85 -13.25 11.96 4.46
C GLY A 85 -12.04 12.69 3.88
N LYS A 86 -11.06 13.07 4.71
CA LYS A 86 -9.81 13.70 4.27
C LYS A 86 -8.70 12.66 4.16
N ILE A 87 -8.01 12.67 3.03
CA ILE A 87 -6.87 11.80 2.79
C ILE A 87 -5.64 12.38 3.51
N LEU A 88 -5.00 11.56 4.32
CA LEU A 88 -3.72 11.85 4.97
C LEU A 88 -2.63 11.10 4.21
N GLY A 89 -1.85 11.82 3.40
CA GLY A 89 -0.69 11.30 2.70
C GLY A 89 0.50 11.08 3.64
N LYS A 90 1.70 10.99 3.05
CA LYS A 90 2.94 11.04 3.84
C LYS A 90 3.14 12.44 4.36
N PRO A 91 3.60 12.61 5.62
CA PRO A 91 3.87 13.93 6.17
C PRO A 91 5.03 14.60 5.42
N ALA A 92 4.93 15.93 5.28
CA ALA A 92 5.96 16.72 4.63
C ALA A 92 7.23 16.84 5.51
N ASP A 93 7.05 16.89 6.82
CA ASP A 93 8.10 17.01 7.83
C ASP A 93 7.62 16.48 9.20
N GLU A 94 8.47 16.60 10.22
CA GLU A 94 8.13 16.18 11.59
C GLU A 94 6.95 16.97 12.20
N ALA A 95 6.80 18.23 11.86
CA ALA A 95 5.70 19.05 12.41
C ALA A 95 4.36 18.58 11.82
N ASP A 96 4.33 18.29 10.53
CA ASP A 96 3.18 17.72 9.85
C ASP A 96 2.86 16.31 10.38
N ALA A 97 3.90 15.48 10.60
CA ALA A 97 3.73 14.16 11.22
C ALA A 97 3.08 14.24 12.61
N ARG A 98 3.51 15.18 13.44
CA ARG A 98 2.91 15.43 14.77
C ARG A 98 1.45 15.86 14.65
N ALA A 99 1.14 16.75 13.72
CA ALA A 99 -0.23 17.21 13.48
C ALA A 99 -1.14 16.08 13.00
N MET A 100 -0.67 15.22 12.08
CA MET A 100 -1.40 14.04 11.63
C MET A 100 -1.69 13.09 12.78
N LEU A 101 -0.66 12.72 13.58
CA LEU A 101 -0.83 11.81 14.72
C LEU A 101 -1.75 12.39 15.79
N ALA A 102 -1.66 13.68 16.08
CA ALA A 102 -2.57 14.34 17.01
C ALA A 102 -4.02 14.28 16.51
N SER A 103 -4.24 14.40 15.20
CA SER A 103 -5.59 14.29 14.61
C SER A 103 -6.17 12.87 14.66
N LEU A 104 -5.32 11.84 14.64
CA LEU A 104 -5.69 10.43 14.69
C LEU A 104 -5.84 9.89 16.13
N SER A 105 -5.19 10.53 17.09
CA SER A 105 -5.14 10.15 18.51
C SER A 105 -6.53 10.04 19.12
N GLY A 106 -6.85 8.89 19.74
CA GLY A 106 -8.13 8.61 20.38
C GLY A 106 -9.30 8.44 19.40
N ARG A 107 -9.04 8.25 18.11
CA ARG A 107 -10.08 8.23 17.08
C ARG A 107 -9.99 6.98 16.18
N THR A 108 -11.09 6.72 15.50
CA THR A 108 -11.17 5.72 14.43
C THR A 108 -11.05 6.43 13.07
N HIS A 109 -10.24 5.84 12.20
CA HIS A 109 -10.02 6.28 10.84
C HIS A 109 -9.97 5.07 9.90
N GLN A 110 -9.96 5.29 8.59
CA GLN A 110 -9.92 4.25 7.58
C GLN A 110 -8.53 4.18 6.94
N VAL A 111 -8.07 2.95 6.71
CA VAL A 111 -6.89 2.66 5.90
C VAL A 111 -7.35 1.89 4.67
N TYR A 112 -7.16 2.48 3.50
CA TYR A 112 -7.45 1.83 2.22
C TYR A 112 -6.16 1.34 1.59
N THR A 113 -6.17 0.09 1.14
CA THR A 113 -5.07 -0.49 0.37
C THR A 113 -5.60 -1.02 -0.94
N GLY A 114 -5.15 -0.43 -2.04
CA GLY A 114 -5.40 -0.91 -3.39
C GLY A 114 -4.33 -1.89 -3.84
N VAL A 115 -4.73 -2.89 -4.60
CA VAL A 115 -3.85 -3.87 -5.23
C VAL A 115 -4.21 -4.02 -6.69
N ALA A 116 -3.19 -4.06 -7.54
CA ALA A 116 -3.32 -4.34 -8.96
C ALA A 116 -2.50 -5.58 -9.33
N LEU A 117 -3.12 -6.50 -10.03
CA LEU A 117 -2.51 -7.72 -10.56
C LEU A 117 -2.55 -7.68 -12.09
N PHE A 118 -1.39 -7.58 -12.74
CA PHE A 118 -1.28 -7.56 -14.18
C PHE A 118 -0.61 -8.85 -14.66
N SER A 119 -1.36 -9.68 -15.38
CA SER A 119 -0.81 -10.83 -16.11
C SER A 119 -0.18 -10.32 -17.41
N VAL A 120 1.12 -10.51 -17.55
CA VAL A 120 1.90 -10.04 -18.69
C VAL A 120 2.47 -11.22 -19.43
N LYS A 121 2.34 -11.18 -20.77
CA LYS A 121 2.92 -12.16 -21.68
C LYS A 121 3.61 -11.44 -22.83
N GLU A 122 4.86 -11.79 -23.07
CA GLU A 122 5.66 -11.21 -24.14
C GLU A 122 5.67 -9.65 -24.09
N GLY A 123 5.64 -9.07 -22.88
CA GLY A 123 5.58 -7.64 -22.65
C GLY A 123 4.20 -7.00 -22.86
N ILE A 124 3.16 -7.80 -23.15
CA ILE A 124 1.78 -7.34 -23.35
C ILE A 124 0.94 -7.70 -22.12
N ILE A 125 0.18 -6.74 -21.62
CA ILE A 125 -0.76 -6.98 -20.52
C ILE A 125 -1.98 -7.72 -21.09
N GLU A 126 -2.14 -9.00 -20.74
CA GLU A 126 -3.27 -9.83 -21.13
C GLU A 126 -4.49 -9.61 -20.22
N LYS A 127 -4.24 -9.36 -18.94
CA LYS A 127 -5.31 -9.18 -17.95
C LYS A 127 -4.89 -8.19 -16.87
N LYS A 128 -5.79 -7.28 -16.54
CA LYS A 128 -5.71 -6.38 -15.37
C LYS A 128 -6.79 -6.77 -14.38
N THR A 129 -6.44 -6.83 -13.09
CA THR A 129 -7.40 -7.01 -12.01
C THR A 129 -7.01 -6.06 -10.90
N THR A 130 -7.93 -5.21 -10.46
CA THR A 130 -7.76 -4.33 -9.31
C THR A 130 -8.76 -4.68 -8.22
N PHE A 131 -8.39 -4.46 -6.99
CA PHE A 131 -9.26 -4.57 -5.83
C PHE A 131 -8.69 -3.74 -4.68
N HIS A 132 -9.51 -3.48 -3.69
CA HIS A 132 -9.08 -2.77 -2.50
C HIS A 132 -9.59 -3.45 -1.23
N GLU A 133 -8.93 -3.11 -0.14
CA GLU A 133 -9.30 -3.44 1.23
C GLU A 133 -9.47 -2.14 2.01
N CYS A 134 -10.54 -2.04 2.79
CA CYS A 134 -10.76 -0.96 3.74
C CYS A 134 -10.70 -1.50 5.17
N THR A 135 -9.81 -0.96 5.98
CA THR A 135 -9.64 -1.33 7.38
C THR A 135 -9.97 -0.14 8.28
N ASP A 136 -10.93 -0.31 9.19
CA ASP A 136 -11.15 0.66 10.26
C ASP A 136 -10.06 0.43 11.33
N VAL A 137 -9.33 1.48 11.67
CA VAL A 137 -8.27 1.47 12.68
C VAL A 137 -8.61 2.47 13.78
N THR A 138 -8.62 2.00 15.03
CA THR A 138 -8.84 2.85 16.20
C THR A 138 -7.54 3.00 16.96
N MET A 139 -7.09 4.22 17.15
CA MET A 139 -5.94 4.56 17.99
C MET A 139 -6.37 4.88 19.41
N VAL A 140 -5.54 4.52 20.39
CA VAL A 140 -5.67 5.04 21.77
C VAL A 140 -5.28 6.51 21.80
N SER A 141 -5.73 7.22 22.85
CA SER A 141 -5.29 8.61 23.04
C SER A 141 -3.79 8.65 23.33
N MET A 142 -3.07 9.48 22.60
CA MET A 142 -1.64 9.72 22.73
C MET A 142 -1.41 11.08 23.39
N THR A 143 -0.48 11.16 24.33
CA THR A 143 0.01 12.43 24.87
C THR A 143 0.93 13.13 23.86
N GLU A 144 1.10 14.44 24.01
CA GLU A 144 2.05 15.22 23.16
C GLU A 144 3.49 14.64 23.23
N LYS A 145 3.88 14.13 24.42
CA LYS A 145 5.18 13.50 24.59
C LYS A 145 5.32 12.20 23.81
N GLU A 146 4.31 11.32 23.84
CA GLU A 146 4.31 10.06 23.08
C GLU A 146 4.35 10.31 21.57
N ILE A 147 3.60 11.31 21.09
CA ILE A 147 3.65 11.73 19.69
C ILE A 147 5.05 12.23 19.33
N ALA A 148 5.64 13.09 20.17
CA ALA A 148 6.97 13.63 19.93
C ALA A 148 8.05 12.53 19.92
N ASP A 149 8.01 11.61 20.88
CA ASP A 149 8.94 10.48 21.00
C ASP A 149 8.82 9.55 19.77
N TYR A 150 7.58 9.26 19.32
CA TYR A 150 7.34 8.45 18.14
C TYR A 150 7.88 9.11 16.87
N VAL A 151 7.60 10.40 16.66
CA VAL A 151 8.12 11.13 15.48
C VAL A 151 9.65 11.17 15.48
N ALA A 152 10.26 11.42 16.67
CA ALA A 152 11.72 11.41 16.82
C ALA A 152 12.38 10.06 16.52
N SER A 153 11.63 8.96 16.56
CA SER A 153 12.15 7.63 16.16
C SER A 153 12.44 7.51 14.66
N GLY A 154 11.91 8.43 13.83
CA GLY A 154 12.03 8.41 12.37
C GLY A 154 11.06 7.45 11.67
N ASP A 155 10.21 6.72 12.41
CA ASP A 155 9.28 5.72 11.84
C ASP A 155 8.03 6.31 11.19
N SER A 156 7.89 7.65 11.16
CA SER A 156 6.67 8.36 10.73
C SER A 156 6.72 8.88 9.29
N LEU A 157 7.87 9.36 8.81
CA LEU A 157 7.95 10.24 7.64
C LEU A 157 7.69 9.55 6.29
N ASP A 158 7.85 8.24 6.21
CA ASP A 158 7.67 7.46 4.97
C ASP A 158 6.29 6.81 4.84
N LYS A 159 5.36 7.12 5.77
CA LYS A 159 4.08 6.43 5.90
C LYS A 159 2.89 7.37 5.77
N ALA A 160 1.84 6.91 5.05
CA ALA A 160 0.56 7.60 5.01
C ALA A 160 -0.02 7.72 6.44
N GLY A 161 -0.52 8.90 6.81
CA GLY A 161 -1.02 9.20 8.15
C GLY A 161 0.07 9.21 9.22
N ALA A 162 1.34 9.25 8.85
CA ALA A 162 2.51 9.31 9.72
C ALA A 162 2.70 8.09 10.66
N TYR A 163 2.12 6.91 10.38
CA TYR A 163 2.27 5.72 11.22
C TYR A 163 2.23 4.41 10.43
N GLY A 164 2.68 3.31 11.07
CA GLY A 164 2.55 1.96 10.51
C GLY A 164 2.21 0.93 11.57
N ILE A 165 1.16 0.14 11.33
CA ILE A 165 0.67 -0.89 12.26
C ILE A 165 1.70 -1.97 12.61
N GLN A 166 2.66 -2.23 11.73
CA GLN A 166 3.72 -3.23 11.91
C GLN A 166 4.98 -2.65 12.58
N GLY A 167 4.98 -1.36 12.96
CA GLY A 167 6.10 -0.66 13.57
C GLY A 167 5.88 -0.32 15.02
N LEU A 168 6.60 0.70 15.49
CA LEU A 168 6.50 1.21 16.86
C LEU A 168 5.10 1.72 17.21
N ALA A 169 4.31 2.14 16.22
CA ALA A 169 2.94 2.60 16.44
C ALA A 169 1.96 1.49 16.82
N ALA A 170 2.33 0.21 16.71
CA ALA A 170 1.45 -0.90 17.08
C ALA A 170 0.91 -0.80 18.51
N ILE A 171 1.68 -0.24 19.45
CA ILE A 171 1.26 -0.04 20.84
C ILE A 171 0.13 0.97 21.00
N PHE A 172 -0.08 1.83 20.00
CA PHE A 172 -1.14 2.84 19.99
C PHE A 172 -2.39 2.39 19.24
N ILE A 173 -2.42 1.18 18.66
CA ILE A 173 -3.59 0.61 17.98
C ILE A 173 -4.40 -0.20 18.96
N SER A 174 -5.65 0.19 19.22
CA SER A 174 -6.56 -0.51 20.12
C SER A 174 -7.44 -1.53 19.41
N LEU A 175 -7.83 -1.27 18.18
CA LEU A 175 -8.70 -2.11 17.37
C LEU A 175 -8.43 -1.89 15.87
N SER A 176 -8.45 -2.98 15.10
CA SER A 176 -8.56 -2.90 13.65
C SER A 176 -9.55 -3.94 13.14
N SER A 177 -10.37 -3.58 12.16
CA SER A 177 -11.31 -4.49 11.50
C SER A 177 -11.27 -4.29 9.99
N ALA A 178 -11.05 -5.38 9.25
CA ALA A 178 -10.95 -5.36 7.80
C ALA A 178 -12.27 -5.75 7.13
N ARG A 179 -12.59 -5.13 6.00
CA ARG A 179 -13.73 -5.46 5.15
C ARG A 179 -13.26 -5.71 3.73
N TRP A 180 -13.31 -6.96 3.29
CA TRP A 180 -12.94 -7.34 1.93
C TRP A 180 -14.01 -6.96 0.93
N GLN A 181 -13.62 -6.24 -0.12
CA GLN A 181 -14.46 -6.01 -1.29
C GLN A 181 -13.68 -6.39 -2.55
N LEU A 182 -14.20 -7.39 -3.28
CA LEU A 182 -13.66 -7.75 -4.59
C LEU A 182 -14.07 -6.68 -5.59
N GLY A 183 -13.10 -5.98 -6.16
CA GLY A 183 -13.31 -5.06 -7.26
C GLY A 183 -13.75 -5.77 -8.54
N LYS A 184 -14.19 -5.00 -9.53
CA LYS A 184 -14.65 -5.54 -10.82
C LYS A 184 -13.46 -6.11 -11.60
N SER A 185 -13.57 -7.40 -12.02
CA SER A 185 -12.72 -7.94 -13.09
C SER A 185 -13.16 -7.33 -14.43
N VAL A 186 -12.26 -6.72 -15.15
CA VAL A 186 -12.44 -6.27 -16.54
C VAL A 186 -11.55 -7.12 -17.42
#